data_83195242ad637f03070d13852320715e
#
_entry.id   83195242ad637f03070d13852320715e
#
_cell.length_a   1.000
_cell.length_b   1.000
_cell.length_c   1.000
_cell.angle_alpha   90.00
_cell.angle_beta   90.00
_cell.angle_gamma   90.00
#
_symmetry.space_group_name_H-M   'P 1'
#
loop_
_entity.id
_entity.type
_entity.pdbx_description
1 polymer ?
#
loop_
_entity_poly.entity_id
_entity_poly.type
_entity_poly.pdbx_seq_one_letter_code
_entity_poly.pdbx_strand_id
1 'polypeptide(L)'
;GLIVYGGSKSAAVPTSDGDRLLYNEEATEVLFSDYGFGQLDDGYAQVEIDPTFAETVDLRSPYHVFLQAYGDAELYVSNRTPTSFEVRAVESSNNVNAEFSFRIVAKRIGFEKERLEFAPWVMEDSPYIESRPMPEPPPTLSATGLEAIEP
;
A
#
# COMPACT_ATOMS: atom_id res chain seq x y z
N GLY A 1 17.72 -8.44 -10.33
CA GLY A 1 17.12 -7.26 -9.68
C GLY A 1 18.17 -6.21 -9.32
N LEU A 2 17.73 -5.02 -8.96
CA LEU A 2 18.58 -3.97 -8.41
C LEU A 2 18.41 -3.95 -6.90
N ILE A 3 19.52 -4.03 -6.16
CA ILE A 3 19.55 -3.93 -4.71
C ILE A 3 20.40 -2.73 -4.34
N VAL A 4 19.86 -1.86 -3.48
CA VAL A 4 20.53 -0.64 -3.03
C VAL A 4 20.86 -0.76 -1.56
N TYR A 5 22.15 -0.69 -1.23
CA TYR A 5 22.64 -0.76 0.15
C TYR A 5 22.81 0.63 0.75
N GLY A 6 22.26 0.83 1.94
CA GLY A 6 22.49 2.03 2.72
C GLY A 6 21.91 3.32 2.13
N GLY A 7 21.14 3.21 1.06
CA GLY A 7 20.48 4.30 0.39
C GLY A 7 19.07 3.93 -0.07
N SER A 8 18.40 4.84 -0.76
CA SER A 8 17.11 4.60 -1.40
C SER A 8 17.21 4.74 -2.92
N LYS A 9 16.34 4.05 -3.65
CA LYS A 9 16.15 4.29 -5.07
C LYS A 9 15.48 5.63 -5.28
N SER A 10 16.05 6.46 -6.17
CA SER A 10 15.49 7.77 -6.45
C SER A 10 15.60 8.13 -7.93
N ALA A 11 14.70 8.97 -8.39
CA ALA A 11 14.79 9.63 -9.68
C ALA A 11 15.24 11.08 -9.48
N ALA A 12 16.19 11.55 -10.27
CA ALA A 12 16.50 12.98 -10.38
C ALA A 12 15.54 13.59 -11.39
N VAL A 13 14.76 14.57 -10.95
CA VAL A 13 13.71 15.21 -11.76
C VAL A 13 14.01 16.71 -11.86
N PRO A 14 14.11 17.27 -13.09
CA PRO A 14 14.28 18.70 -13.29
C PRO A 14 13.08 19.48 -12.76
N THR A 15 13.36 20.54 -12.01
CA THR A 15 12.37 21.51 -11.54
C THR A 15 12.83 22.93 -11.82
N SER A 16 11.96 23.92 -11.65
CA SER A 16 12.31 25.34 -11.83
C SER A 16 13.38 25.83 -10.85
N ASP A 17 13.65 25.08 -9.78
CA ASP A 17 14.60 25.40 -8.71
C ASP A 17 15.77 24.39 -8.68
N GLY A 18 16.12 23.79 -9.83
CA GLY A 18 17.13 22.77 -9.98
C GLY A 18 16.61 21.33 -9.82
N ASP A 19 17.50 20.36 -9.99
CA ASP A 19 17.11 18.95 -9.92
C ASP A 19 16.77 18.53 -8.49
N ARG A 20 15.68 17.78 -8.34
CA ARG A 20 15.21 17.23 -7.07
C ARG A 20 15.18 15.70 -7.11
N LEU A 21 15.49 15.07 -5.98
CA LEU A 21 15.38 13.62 -5.81
C LEU A 21 13.98 13.26 -5.35
N LEU A 22 13.32 12.39 -6.13
CA LEU A 22 12.07 11.73 -5.74
C LEU A 22 12.39 10.27 -5.39
N TYR A 23 11.94 9.84 -4.22
CA TYR A 23 12.26 8.52 -3.67
C TYR A 23 11.15 7.50 -3.93
N ASN A 24 11.54 6.25 -4.12
CA ASN A 24 10.58 5.15 -4.23
C ASN A 24 10.01 4.78 -2.85
N GLU A 25 8.75 4.38 -2.86
CA GLU A 25 8.15 3.67 -1.74
C GLU A 25 8.71 2.25 -1.68
N GLU A 26 9.15 1.81 -0.50
CA GLU A 26 9.58 0.44 -0.24
C GLU A 26 8.58 -0.26 0.66
N ALA A 27 8.20 -1.49 0.28
CA ALA A 27 7.24 -2.29 1.00
C ALA A 27 7.90 -3.53 1.62
N THR A 28 7.25 -4.11 2.61
CA THR A 28 7.70 -5.35 3.27
C THR A 28 7.41 -6.60 2.43
N GLU A 29 6.63 -6.47 1.37
CA GLU A 29 6.25 -7.51 0.43
C GLU A 29 6.47 -7.02 -1.01
N VAL A 30 6.52 -7.93 -1.97
CA VAL A 30 6.62 -7.57 -3.38
C VAL A 30 5.22 -7.23 -3.89
N LEU A 31 4.91 -5.93 -3.94
CA LEU A 31 3.60 -5.41 -4.27
C LEU A 31 3.61 -4.62 -5.58
N PHE A 32 2.51 -4.72 -6.33
CA PHE A 32 2.20 -3.83 -7.44
C PHE A 32 0.94 -3.02 -7.11
N SER A 33 0.85 -1.83 -7.68
CA SER A 33 -0.29 -0.93 -7.47
C SER A 33 -0.86 -0.46 -8.80
N ASP A 34 -2.18 -0.27 -8.81
CA ASP A 34 -2.91 0.43 -9.85
C ASP A 34 -3.77 1.54 -9.25
N TYR A 35 -4.06 2.57 -10.04
CA TYR A 35 -4.76 3.78 -9.60
C TYR A 35 -5.84 4.13 -10.61
N GLY A 36 -6.95 4.65 -10.13
CA GLY A 36 -8.00 5.12 -11.01
C GLY A 36 -9.00 6.03 -10.30
N PHE A 37 -10.00 6.40 -11.07
CA PHE A 37 -11.11 7.23 -10.63
C PHE A 37 -12.42 6.48 -10.84
N GLY A 38 -13.41 6.78 -10.03
CA GLY A 38 -14.76 6.27 -10.14
C GLY A 38 -15.77 7.33 -9.77
N GLN A 39 -17.02 7.08 -10.11
CA GLN A 39 -18.17 7.90 -9.79
C GLN A 39 -19.22 7.03 -9.13
N LEU A 40 -19.73 7.46 -7.99
CA LEU A 40 -20.92 6.84 -7.40
C LEU A 40 -22.17 7.18 -8.21
N ASP A 41 -23.09 6.24 -8.29
CA ASP A 41 -24.45 6.42 -8.75
C ASP A 41 -25.38 5.92 -7.64
N ASP A 42 -26.12 6.84 -7.02
CA ASP A 42 -27.00 6.59 -5.87
C ASP A 42 -26.29 5.78 -4.74
N GLY A 43 -25.10 6.20 -4.39
CA GLY A 43 -24.30 5.61 -3.30
C GLY A 43 -23.56 4.31 -3.66
N TYR A 44 -23.53 3.92 -4.91
CA TYR A 44 -22.91 2.69 -5.37
C TYR A 44 -22.02 2.89 -6.60
N ALA A 45 -20.93 2.16 -6.68
CA ALA A 45 -20.16 1.98 -7.89
C ALA A 45 -19.53 0.58 -7.92
N GLN A 46 -19.48 -0.04 -9.09
CA GLN A 46 -18.65 -1.21 -9.37
C GLN A 46 -17.46 -0.76 -10.20
N VAL A 47 -16.26 -1.09 -9.76
CA VAL A 47 -15.01 -0.79 -10.45
C VAL A 47 -14.43 -2.08 -11.00
N GLU A 48 -14.28 -2.14 -12.31
CA GLU A 48 -13.58 -3.25 -12.98
C GLU A 48 -12.07 -3.03 -12.85
N ILE A 49 -11.36 -4.09 -12.48
CA ILE A 49 -9.89 -4.09 -12.41
C ILE A 49 -9.34 -4.25 -13.80
N ASP A 50 -8.34 -3.45 -14.17
CA ASP A 50 -7.69 -3.56 -15.47
C ASP A 50 -7.21 -5.01 -15.73
N PRO A 51 -7.61 -5.65 -16.82
CA PRO A 51 -7.28 -7.05 -17.09
C PRO A 51 -5.77 -7.29 -17.20
N THR A 52 -5.02 -6.32 -17.73
CA THR A 52 -3.57 -6.43 -17.86
C THR A 52 -2.89 -6.33 -16.49
N PHE A 53 -3.38 -5.43 -15.62
CA PHE A 53 -2.92 -5.38 -14.24
C PHE A 53 -3.24 -6.69 -13.50
N ALA A 54 -4.44 -7.23 -13.68
CA ALA A 54 -4.87 -8.49 -13.05
C ALA A 54 -3.99 -9.69 -13.43
N GLU A 55 -3.36 -9.69 -14.62
CA GLU A 55 -2.39 -10.71 -15.01
C GLU A 55 -1.07 -10.65 -14.25
N THR A 56 -0.77 -9.55 -13.57
CA THR A 56 0.51 -9.31 -12.89
C THR A 56 0.47 -9.57 -11.39
N VAL A 57 -0.72 -9.65 -10.80
CA VAL A 57 -0.93 -9.72 -9.34
C VAL A 57 -1.87 -10.84 -8.93
N ASP A 58 -1.69 -11.34 -7.72
CA ASP A 58 -2.61 -12.31 -7.12
C ASP A 58 -3.83 -11.60 -6.51
N LEU A 59 -4.94 -11.58 -7.23
CA LEU A 59 -6.23 -11.07 -6.80
C LEU A 59 -7.15 -12.14 -6.18
N ARG A 60 -6.70 -13.38 -6.08
CA ARG A 60 -7.44 -14.46 -5.41
C ARG A 60 -7.19 -14.45 -3.91
N SER A 61 -6.01 -13.97 -3.49
CA SER A 61 -5.70 -13.63 -2.10
C SER A 61 -6.25 -12.24 -1.75
N PRO A 62 -6.43 -11.92 -0.46
CA PRO A 62 -6.82 -10.59 -0.05
C PRO A 62 -5.88 -9.50 -0.60
N TYR A 63 -6.44 -8.51 -1.25
CA TYR A 63 -5.73 -7.34 -1.74
C TYR A 63 -6.31 -6.06 -1.14
N HIS A 64 -5.55 -4.98 -1.17
CA HIS A 64 -5.94 -3.69 -0.60
C HIS A 64 -6.61 -2.81 -1.64
N VAL A 65 -7.65 -2.10 -1.22
CA VAL A 65 -8.25 -0.99 -1.97
C VAL A 65 -8.33 0.20 -1.03
N PHE A 66 -7.67 1.28 -1.40
CA PHE A 66 -7.73 2.56 -0.71
C PHE A 66 -8.63 3.50 -1.50
N LEU A 67 -9.52 4.20 -0.82
CA LEU A 67 -10.48 5.11 -1.42
C LEU A 67 -10.27 6.54 -0.91
N GLN A 68 -10.43 7.52 -1.80
CA GLN A 68 -10.51 8.93 -1.46
C GLN A 68 -11.74 9.52 -2.15
N ALA A 69 -12.74 9.95 -1.37
CA ALA A 69 -13.89 10.70 -1.89
C ALA A 69 -13.50 12.14 -2.24
N TYR A 70 -14.10 12.65 -3.31
CA TYR A 70 -14.07 14.06 -3.69
C TYR A 70 -15.46 14.67 -3.42
N GLY A 71 -15.64 15.17 -2.20
CA GLY A 71 -16.91 15.73 -1.71
C GLY A 71 -17.30 15.17 -0.36
N ASP A 72 -18.50 15.52 0.10
CA ASP A 72 -19.05 15.13 1.40
C ASP A 72 -19.66 13.72 1.32
N ALA A 73 -18.79 12.71 1.21
CA ALA A 73 -19.16 11.31 1.22
C ALA A 73 -18.15 10.48 2.04
N GLU A 74 -18.65 9.59 2.86
CA GLU A 74 -17.86 8.56 3.51
C GLU A 74 -18.03 7.25 2.73
N LEU A 75 -16.92 6.64 2.31
CA LEU A 75 -16.91 5.50 1.40
C LEU A 75 -16.32 4.25 2.05
N TYR A 76 -16.83 3.10 1.64
CA TYR A 76 -16.24 1.81 1.99
C TYR A 76 -16.31 0.83 0.82
N VAL A 77 -15.42 -0.17 0.85
CA VAL A 77 -15.42 -1.29 -0.09
C VAL A 77 -16.30 -2.40 0.47
N SER A 78 -17.39 -2.72 -0.21
CA SER A 78 -18.35 -3.73 0.25
C SER A 78 -18.06 -5.14 -0.25
N ASN A 79 -17.44 -5.28 -1.40
CA ASN A 79 -17.12 -6.55 -2.02
C ASN A 79 -15.82 -6.45 -2.84
N ARG A 80 -15.02 -7.51 -2.86
CA ARG A 80 -13.83 -7.65 -3.69
C ARG A 80 -13.83 -9.00 -4.36
N THR A 81 -13.62 -9.01 -5.67
CA THR A 81 -13.48 -10.20 -6.50
C THR A 81 -12.14 -10.16 -7.25
N PRO A 82 -11.71 -11.22 -7.93
CA PRO A 82 -10.50 -11.17 -8.77
C PRO A 82 -10.59 -10.22 -9.98
N THR A 83 -11.77 -9.73 -10.32
CA THR A 83 -11.98 -8.89 -11.52
C THR A 83 -12.58 -7.52 -11.22
N SER A 84 -13.12 -7.31 -10.02
CA SER A 84 -13.80 -6.07 -9.66
C SER A 84 -13.86 -5.86 -8.16
N PHE A 85 -14.19 -4.65 -7.75
CA PHE A 85 -14.60 -4.34 -6.37
C PHE A 85 -15.76 -3.37 -6.37
N GLU A 86 -16.54 -3.39 -5.28
CA GLU A 86 -17.68 -2.51 -5.09
C GLU A 86 -17.35 -1.41 -4.08
N VAL A 87 -17.76 -0.19 -4.40
CA VAL A 87 -17.66 0.98 -3.53
C VAL A 87 -19.05 1.44 -3.16
N ARG A 88 -19.26 1.73 -1.89
CA ARG A 88 -20.53 2.24 -1.36
C ARG A 88 -20.32 3.49 -0.52
N ALA A 89 -21.27 4.41 -0.59
CA ALA A 89 -21.39 5.48 0.38
C ALA A 89 -22.07 4.96 1.65
N VAL A 90 -21.64 5.46 2.81
CA VAL A 90 -22.36 5.26 4.07
C VAL A 90 -23.68 6.01 3.99
N GLU A 91 -24.76 5.46 4.59
CA GLU A 91 -26.13 6.02 4.55
C GLU A 91 -26.21 7.48 5.02
N SER A 92 -25.32 7.90 5.93
CA SER A 92 -25.23 9.28 6.41
C SER A 92 -24.52 10.25 5.46
N SER A 93 -24.00 9.78 4.32
CA SER A 93 -23.31 10.62 3.35
C SER A 93 -24.26 11.63 2.69
N ASN A 94 -23.83 12.89 2.61
CA ASN A 94 -24.64 13.94 1.97
C ASN A 94 -24.53 13.92 0.44
N ASN A 95 -23.46 13.31 -0.10
CA ASN A 95 -23.24 13.21 -1.54
C ASN A 95 -23.14 11.75 -1.99
N VAL A 96 -24.28 11.18 -2.37
CA VAL A 96 -24.38 9.80 -2.88
C VAL A 96 -23.88 9.64 -4.34
N ASN A 97 -23.53 10.74 -5.00
CA ASN A 97 -23.00 10.76 -6.36
C ASN A 97 -21.57 11.36 -6.38
N ALA A 98 -20.81 11.18 -5.31
CA ALA A 98 -19.46 11.70 -5.22
C ALA A 98 -18.51 10.99 -6.21
N GLU A 99 -17.63 11.77 -6.79
CA GLU A 99 -16.43 11.23 -7.46
C GLU A 99 -15.45 10.72 -6.40
N PHE A 100 -14.69 9.68 -6.74
CA PHE A 100 -13.63 9.16 -5.89
C PHE A 100 -12.43 8.70 -6.70
N SER A 101 -11.26 8.68 -6.08
CA SER A 101 -10.11 7.94 -6.57
C SER A 101 -9.88 6.67 -5.77
N PHE A 102 -9.19 5.74 -6.39
CA PHE A 102 -8.78 4.51 -5.72
C PHE A 102 -7.33 4.16 -6.01
N ARG A 103 -6.73 3.39 -5.08
CA ARG A 103 -5.46 2.69 -5.26
C ARG A 103 -5.70 1.22 -4.93
N ILE A 104 -5.40 0.33 -5.86
CA ILE A 104 -5.33 -1.12 -5.62
C ILE A 104 -3.87 -1.47 -5.31
N VAL A 105 -3.65 -2.31 -4.30
CA VAL A 105 -2.33 -2.86 -3.98
C VAL A 105 -2.45 -4.35 -3.75
N ALA A 106 -1.73 -5.13 -4.54
CA ALA A 106 -1.77 -6.58 -4.47
C ALA A 106 -0.38 -7.21 -4.61
N LYS A 107 -0.24 -8.45 -4.15
CA LYS A 107 1.02 -9.20 -4.24
C LYS A 107 1.32 -9.55 -5.69
N ARG A 108 2.56 -9.36 -6.10
CA ARG A 108 3.04 -9.77 -7.41
C ARG A 108 2.96 -11.29 -7.54
N ILE A 109 2.46 -11.79 -8.69
CA ILE A 109 2.45 -13.22 -9.01
C ILE A 109 3.88 -13.77 -8.99
N GLY A 110 4.05 -14.93 -8.34
CA GLY A 110 5.32 -15.61 -8.14
C GLY A 110 6.12 -15.14 -6.92
N PHE A 111 5.60 -14.16 -6.16
CA PHE A 111 6.24 -13.61 -4.96
C PHE A 111 5.28 -13.56 -3.75
N GLU A 112 4.23 -14.36 -3.77
CA GLU A 112 3.12 -14.28 -2.79
C GLU A 112 3.56 -14.61 -1.35
N LYS A 113 4.65 -15.37 -1.21
CA LYS A 113 5.17 -15.82 0.08
C LYS A 113 6.30 -14.94 0.63
N GLU A 114 6.80 -14.02 -0.19
CA GLU A 114 7.94 -13.19 0.16
C GLU A 114 7.49 -12.02 1.03
N ARG A 115 8.05 -11.95 2.24
CA ARG A 115 7.81 -10.88 3.19
C ARG A 115 9.00 -10.73 4.12
N LEU A 116 9.66 -9.55 4.10
CA LEU A 116 10.81 -9.24 4.95
C LEU A 116 11.88 -10.35 4.89
N GLU A 117 12.16 -10.83 3.68
CA GLU A 117 13.12 -11.91 3.48
C GLU A 117 14.49 -11.54 4.06
N PHE A 118 15.12 -12.53 4.66
CA PHE A 118 16.49 -12.37 5.07
C PHE A 118 17.41 -12.30 3.84
N ALA A 119 18.30 -11.31 3.80
CA ALA A 119 19.24 -11.11 2.72
C ALA A 119 20.67 -11.61 3.11
N PRO A 120 20.90 -12.93 3.13
CA PRO A 120 22.17 -13.53 3.61
C PRO A 120 23.37 -13.22 2.69
N TRP A 121 23.10 -12.80 1.47
CA TRP A 121 24.08 -12.39 0.46
C TRP A 121 24.39 -10.89 0.53
N VAL A 122 23.83 -10.16 1.47
CA VAL A 122 24.24 -8.82 1.84
C VAL A 122 25.54 -8.94 2.64
N MET A 123 26.53 -9.10 1.93
CA MET A 123 27.97 -9.09 2.12
C MET A 123 28.47 -8.83 3.54
N GLU A 124 29.01 -9.84 4.17
CA GLU A 124 29.85 -9.69 5.37
C GLU A 124 30.96 -8.65 5.22
N ASP A 125 31.38 -8.35 3.98
CA ASP A 125 32.45 -7.39 3.63
C ASP A 125 31.94 -6.00 3.17
N SER A 126 30.68 -5.65 3.35
CA SER A 126 30.20 -4.31 2.96
C SER A 126 30.66 -3.26 3.98
N PRO A 127 31.44 -2.24 3.56
CA PRO A 127 31.90 -1.17 4.45
C PRO A 127 30.77 -0.36 5.08
N TYR A 128 29.52 -0.55 4.61
CA TYR A 128 28.32 0.08 5.14
C TYR A 128 27.68 -0.69 6.31
N ILE A 129 28.07 -1.96 6.55
CA ILE A 129 27.54 -2.77 7.65
C ILE A 129 28.25 -2.43 8.97
N GLU A 130 29.55 -2.16 8.95
CA GLU A 130 30.33 -1.85 10.13
C GLU A 130 29.97 -0.50 10.79
N SER A 131 29.32 0.41 10.06
CA SER A 131 29.03 1.77 10.53
C SER A 131 27.61 1.99 11.08
N ARG A 132 26.72 0.99 11.04
CA ARG A 132 25.37 1.14 11.60
C ARG A 132 25.26 0.45 12.94
N PRO A 133 25.01 1.20 14.02
CA PRO A 133 24.50 0.58 15.23
C PRO A 133 23.20 -0.15 14.89
N MET A 134 23.10 -1.44 15.21
CA MET A 134 21.83 -2.16 15.13
C MET A 134 20.78 -1.37 15.92
N PRO A 135 19.61 -1.09 15.34
CA PRO A 135 18.54 -0.46 16.10
C PRO A 135 18.23 -1.33 17.33
N GLU A 136 18.15 -0.71 18.48
CA GLU A 136 17.70 -1.43 19.67
C GLU A 136 16.32 -2.03 19.40
N PRO A 137 16.07 -3.28 19.79
CA PRO A 137 14.76 -3.86 19.65
C PRO A 137 13.75 -2.98 20.40
N PRO A 138 12.54 -2.77 19.85
CA PRO A 138 11.52 -1.99 20.53
C PRO A 138 11.29 -2.57 21.93
N PRO A 139 11.05 -1.71 22.93
CA PRO A 139 10.79 -2.19 24.29
C PRO A 139 9.63 -3.18 24.24
N THR A 140 9.86 -4.34 24.85
CA THR A 140 8.81 -5.36 24.99
C THR A 140 7.68 -4.72 25.78
N LEU A 141 6.52 -4.49 25.17
CA LEU A 141 5.34 -4.06 25.90
C LEU A 141 5.00 -5.17 26.88
N SER A 142 5.34 -4.94 28.15
CA SER A 142 4.91 -5.80 29.25
C SER A 142 3.38 -5.82 29.25
N ALA A 143 2.78 -7.00 29.28
CA ALA A 143 1.33 -7.19 29.32
C ALA A 143 0.66 -6.69 30.63
N THR A 144 1.37 -5.92 31.46
CA THR A 144 0.97 -5.47 32.80
C THR A 144 0.38 -4.05 32.78
N GLY A 145 -0.45 -3.71 31.82
CA GLY A 145 -1.05 -2.37 31.69
C GLY A 145 -2.54 -2.35 31.34
N LEU A 146 -3.23 -3.48 31.38
CA LEU A 146 -4.69 -3.53 31.32
C LEU A 146 -5.23 -3.74 32.73
N GLU A 147 -5.15 -2.70 33.59
CA GLU A 147 -6.04 -2.62 34.73
C GLU A 147 -7.47 -2.42 34.23
N ALA A 148 -8.33 -3.38 34.59
CA ALA A 148 -9.75 -3.36 34.31
C ALA A 148 -10.37 -2.05 34.84
N ILE A 149 -11.05 -1.33 33.95
CA ILE A 149 -12.05 -0.35 34.37
C ILE A 149 -13.26 -1.19 34.75
N GLU A 150 -13.45 -1.42 36.04
CA GLU A 150 -14.69 -1.99 36.57
C GLU A 150 -15.80 -0.94 36.49
N PRO A 151 -17.10 -1.41 36.35
CA PRO A 151 -18.25 -0.60 36.00
C PRO A 151 -18.72 0.39 37.06
#